data_7431c8febc8f377b2f34009beb921164
#
_entry.id   7431c8febc8f377b2f34009beb921164
#
_cell.length_a   1.000
_cell.length_b   1.000
_cell.length_c   1.000
_cell.angle_alpha   90.00
_cell.angle_beta   90.00
_cell.angle_gamma   90.00
#
_symmetry.space_group_name_H-M   'P 1'
#
loop_
_entity.id
_entity.type
_entity.pdbx_description
1 polymer ?
#
loop_
_entity_poly.entity_id
_entity_poly.type
_entity_poly.pdbx_seq_one_letter_code
_entity_poly.pdbx_strand_id
1 'polypeptide(L)'
;MKNNSRIAIIIPVFNTERYLNRCLESILSQSYKCFEVLIIDDGSTDSSKEIYQKFVNCDNRFKSFHQTNQGPSSARNLGIEKSNSEYIVFVDSDDFVDINYLVNFLRKDAFSNSDLVCCGYYELSKLSSNPKAINDFKENKECGITINEIVPIIFTGTAGVLWAKLFKSDIIKSNNLKLQPDIKMSEDLIFVLEYVFHTKGIYIINKNGYYYNRLNEGSISSTQNLSYLKYIELTNNAIYSIIKKYNFHFVDINDILRQRIWFFIKWITYNVANTEEFYLDKNRKIKSILKYNDFRTQLFFIKEVQLQFKIHLFFLKQNLIILDILYCNILKKMIAIKRYLK
;
A
#
# COMPACT_ATOMS: atom_id res chain seq x y z
N MET A 1 12.41 -33.18 11.87
CA MET A 1 11.04 -32.97 11.34
C MET A 1 11.05 -31.67 10.61
N LYS A 2 10.73 -31.61 9.29
CA LYS A 2 10.56 -30.36 8.59
C LYS A 2 9.33 -29.68 9.20
N ASN A 3 9.53 -28.56 9.92
CA ASN A 3 8.44 -27.69 10.34
C ASN A 3 7.79 -27.12 9.06
N ASN A 4 6.78 -27.80 8.54
CA ASN A 4 5.97 -27.26 7.45
C ASN A 4 5.01 -26.23 8.04
N SER A 5 5.54 -25.05 8.39
CA SER A 5 4.71 -23.91 8.71
C SER A 5 3.92 -23.56 7.45
N ARG A 6 2.59 -23.60 7.55
CA ARG A 6 1.70 -23.40 6.41
C ARG A 6 1.67 -21.95 5.89
N ILE A 7 1.88 -20.99 6.79
CA ILE A 7 1.90 -19.56 6.50
C ILE A 7 3.21 -18.92 6.93
N ALA A 8 3.90 -18.23 6.04
CA ALA A 8 5.00 -17.35 6.39
C ALA A 8 4.47 -15.92 6.52
N ILE A 9 4.76 -15.26 7.63
CA ILE A 9 4.49 -13.84 7.86
C ILE A 9 5.80 -13.09 7.65
N ILE A 10 5.86 -12.27 6.60
CA ILE A 10 7.06 -11.48 6.26
C ILE A 10 6.88 -10.06 6.79
N ILE A 11 7.83 -9.62 7.63
CA ILE A 11 7.81 -8.33 8.31
C ILE A 11 9.10 -7.57 7.96
N PRO A 12 9.06 -6.57 7.05
CA PRO A 12 10.17 -5.67 6.84
C PRO A 12 10.29 -4.72 8.03
N VAL A 13 11.48 -4.58 8.59
CA VAL A 13 11.76 -3.73 9.77
C VAL A 13 12.84 -2.72 9.41
N PHE A 14 12.58 -1.44 9.62
CA PHE A 14 13.57 -0.37 9.56
C PHE A 14 13.17 0.78 10.48
N ASN A 15 13.89 0.96 11.60
CA ASN A 15 13.67 2.03 12.57
C ASN A 15 12.21 2.16 13.04
N THR A 16 11.63 1.06 13.54
CA THR A 16 10.23 0.99 13.98
C THR A 16 10.08 0.63 15.47
N GLU A 17 11.07 0.93 16.31
CA GLU A 17 11.10 0.60 17.74
C GLU A 17 9.79 0.94 18.48
N ARG A 18 9.13 2.06 18.11
CA ARG A 18 7.90 2.54 18.76
C ARG A 18 6.70 1.62 18.54
N TYR A 19 6.67 0.88 17.45
CA TYR A 19 5.49 0.12 17.01
C TYR A 19 5.72 -1.39 16.98
N LEU A 20 6.98 -1.80 16.77
CA LEU A 20 7.38 -3.18 16.49
C LEU A 20 6.94 -4.15 17.58
N ASN A 21 7.03 -3.79 18.86
CA ASN A 21 6.61 -4.66 19.95
C ASN A 21 5.12 -5.04 19.81
N ARG A 22 4.23 -4.06 19.57
CA ARG A 22 2.80 -4.29 19.38
C ARG A 22 2.53 -5.16 18.14
N CYS A 23 3.24 -4.93 17.06
CA CYS A 23 3.17 -5.74 15.85
C CYS A 23 3.46 -7.21 16.17
N LEU A 24 4.60 -7.48 16.77
CA LEU A 24 5.05 -8.86 17.07
C LEU A 24 4.18 -9.55 18.13
N GLU A 25 3.70 -8.86 19.17
CA GLU A 25 2.74 -9.39 20.15
C GLU A 25 1.41 -9.81 19.47
N SER A 26 0.91 -9.02 18.54
CA SER A 26 -0.31 -9.34 17.82
C SER A 26 -0.18 -10.60 16.96
N ILE A 27 1.02 -10.87 16.46
CA ILE A 27 1.34 -12.07 15.68
C ILE A 27 1.58 -13.26 16.61
N LEU A 28 2.30 -13.08 17.71
CA LEU A 28 2.53 -14.13 18.71
C LEU A 28 1.20 -14.70 19.27
N SER A 29 0.21 -13.80 19.45
CA SER A 29 -1.11 -14.13 20.01
C SER A 29 -2.05 -14.81 19.01
N GLN A 30 -1.71 -14.97 17.72
CA GLN A 30 -2.60 -15.55 16.71
C GLN A 30 -3.20 -16.89 17.17
N SER A 31 -4.52 -17.06 16.95
CA SER A 31 -5.24 -18.29 17.28
C SER A 31 -4.76 -19.48 16.42
N TYR A 32 -4.46 -19.25 15.16
CA TYR A 32 -3.80 -20.22 14.27
C TYR A 32 -2.31 -20.35 14.63
N LYS A 33 -1.79 -21.58 14.77
CA LYS A 33 -0.44 -21.83 15.29
C LYS A 33 0.57 -22.34 14.25
N CYS A 34 0.11 -22.79 13.07
CA CYS A 34 0.98 -23.36 12.04
C CYS A 34 1.50 -22.26 11.10
N PHE A 35 2.35 -21.37 11.64
CA PHE A 35 2.99 -20.28 10.88
C PHE A 35 4.46 -20.11 11.29
N GLU A 36 5.22 -19.43 10.46
CA GLU A 36 6.54 -18.88 10.76
C GLU A 36 6.55 -17.36 10.55
N VAL A 37 7.38 -16.66 11.27
CA VAL A 37 7.57 -15.20 11.17
C VAL A 37 8.99 -14.94 10.69
N LEU A 38 9.10 -14.24 9.58
CA LEU A 38 10.37 -13.85 8.97
C LEU A 38 10.51 -12.34 9.13
N ILE A 39 11.26 -11.94 10.14
CA ILE A 39 11.60 -10.54 10.44
C ILE A 39 12.81 -10.19 9.60
N ILE A 40 12.67 -9.23 8.71
CA ILE A 40 13.74 -8.80 7.82
C ILE A 40 14.16 -7.39 8.24
N ASP A 41 15.25 -7.31 8.98
CA ASP A 41 15.82 -6.05 9.44
C ASP A 41 16.66 -5.42 8.31
N ASP A 42 16.16 -4.32 7.78
CA ASP A 42 16.76 -3.56 6.68
C ASP A 42 17.76 -2.51 7.18
N GLY A 43 18.61 -2.89 8.13
CA GLY A 43 19.67 -2.05 8.66
C GLY A 43 19.21 -1.04 9.69
N SER A 44 18.33 -1.42 10.63
CA SER A 44 17.88 -0.56 11.72
C SER A 44 19.03 -0.06 12.58
N THR A 45 18.91 1.18 13.04
CA THR A 45 19.88 1.88 13.91
C THR A 45 19.28 2.28 15.26
N ASP A 46 17.98 2.02 15.46
CA ASP A 46 17.24 2.19 16.69
C ASP A 46 17.16 0.87 17.49
N SER A 47 16.35 0.83 18.55
CA SER A 47 16.17 -0.37 19.39
C SER A 47 15.30 -1.47 18.76
N SER A 48 15.01 -1.42 17.47
CA SER A 48 14.20 -2.45 16.79
C SER A 48 14.84 -3.83 16.93
N LYS A 49 16.17 -3.92 16.85
CA LYS A 49 16.92 -5.19 16.99
C LYS A 49 16.71 -5.83 18.34
N GLU A 50 16.84 -5.08 19.42
CA GLU A 50 16.65 -5.55 20.79
C GLU A 50 15.22 -6.04 21.01
N ILE A 51 14.24 -5.38 20.38
CA ILE A 51 12.83 -5.75 20.46
C ILE A 51 12.59 -7.10 19.78
N TYR A 52 12.91 -7.24 18.49
CA TYR A 52 12.58 -8.49 17.81
C TYR A 52 13.40 -9.68 18.31
N GLN A 53 14.62 -9.46 18.81
CA GLN A 53 15.46 -10.53 19.33
C GLN A 53 14.83 -11.23 20.54
N LYS A 54 14.02 -10.51 21.35
CA LYS A 54 13.26 -11.11 22.45
C LYS A 54 12.28 -12.16 21.94
N PHE A 55 11.57 -11.87 20.85
CA PHE A 55 10.62 -12.83 20.24
C PHE A 55 11.33 -14.02 19.60
N VAL A 56 12.44 -13.78 18.89
CA VAL A 56 13.26 -14.85 18.31
C VAL A 56 13.79 -15.80 19.38
N ASN A 57 14.18 -15.30 20.54
CA ASN A 57 14.69 -16.11 21.64
C ASN A 57 13.58 -16.88 22.40
N CYS A 58 12.35 -16.36 22.40
CA CYS A 58 11.23 -16.95 23.16
C CYS A 58 10.38 -17.94 22.35
N ASP A 59 10.34 -17.81 21.01
CA ASP A 59 9.46 -18.63 20.18
C ASP A 59 10.16 -19.00 18.86
N ASN A 60 10.34 -20.30 18.62
CA ASN A 60 11.07 -20.84 17.45
C ASN A 60 10.37 -20.59 16.10
N ARG A 61 9.15 -20.12 16.10
CA ARG A 61 8.45 -19.68 14.89
C ARG A 61 9.00 -18.36 14.37
N PHE A 62 9.61 -17.54 15.22
CA PHE A 62 10.18 -16.25 14.87
C PHE A 62 11.64 -16.42 14.44
N LYS A 63 11.96 -15.91 13.27
CA LYS A 63 13.32 -15.91 12.70
C LYS A 63 13.63 -14.50 12.23
N SER A 64 14.87 -14.07 12.44
CA SER A 64 15.33 -12.76 11.94
C SER A 64 16.46 -12.91 10.92
N PHE A 65 16.43 -12.05 9.92
CA PHE A 65 17.46 -11.88 8.91
C PHE A 65 17.81 -10.41 8.84
N HIS A 66 19.07 -10.12 8.57
CA HIS A 66 19.57 -8.74 8.50
C HIS A 66 20.18 -8.48 7.13
N GLN A 67 19.97 -7.28 6.60
CA GLN A 67 20.65 -6.74 5.43
C GLN A 67 21.02 -5.28 5.65
N THR A 68 21.96 -4.75 4.87
CA THR A 68 22.18 -3.31 4.78
C THR A 68 20.97 -2.66 4.14
N ASN A 69 20.62 -1.42 4.53
CA ASN A 69 19.42 -0.75 4.07
C ASN A 69 19.33 -0.67 2.53
N GLN A 70 18.36 -1.35 1.96
CA GLN A 70 18.03 -1.40 0.52
C GLN A 70 16.56 -1.12 0.26
N GLY A 71 15.81 -0.79 1.30
CA GLY A 71 14.39 -0.45 1.24
C GLY A 71 13.43 -1.65 1.40
N PRO A 72 12.15 -1.36 1.64
CA PRO A 72 11.15 -2.37 2.01
C PRO A 72 10.92 -3.44 0.93
N SER A 73 11.06 -3.09 -0.35
CA SER A 73 10.95 -4.05 -1.47
C SER A 73 12.04 -5.12 -1.39
N SER A 74 13.29 -4.72 -1.13
CA SER A 74 14.41 -5.66 -0.97
C SER A 74 14.21 -6.55 0.25
N ALA A 75 13.80 -5.99 1.38
CA ALA A 75 13.51 -6.74 2.60
C ALA A 75 12.38 -7.76 2.38
N ARG A 76 11.29 -7.37 1.74
CA ARG A 76 10.20 -8.31 1.42
C ARG A 76 10.64 -9.40 0.44
N ASN A 77 11.46 -9.08 -0.57
CA ASN A 77 12.03 -10.08 -1.48
C ASN A 77 12.92 -11.10 -0.76
N LEU A 78 13.76 -10.64 0.17
CA LEU A 78 14.55 -11.55 1.02
C LEU A 78 13.64 -12.46 1.86
N GLY A 79 12.56 -11.91 2.43
CA GLY A 79 11.55 -12.71 3.15
C GLY A 79 10.89 -13.77 2.27
N ILE A 80 10.54 -13.44 1.03
CA ILE A 80 10.00 -14.40 0.04
C ILE A 80 11.03 -15.52 -0.23
N GLU A 81 12.31 -15.18 -0.41
CA GLU A 81 13.39 -16.14 -0.65
C GLU A 81 13.59 -17.09 0.54
N LYS A 82 13.56 -16.57 1.77
CA LYS A 82 13.76 -17.35 3.01
C LYS A 82 12.55 -18.20 3.40
N SER A 83 11.36 -17.88 2.89
CA SER A 83 10.13 -18.63 3.16
C SER A 83 10.14 -20.01 2.50
N ASN A 84 9.73 -21.03 3.28
CA ASN A 84 9.42 -22.38 2.78
C ASN A 84 7.96 -22.76 3.02
N SER A 85 7.11 -21.81 3.37
CA SER A 85 5.70 -22.02 3.66
C SER A 85 4.86 -22.05 2.37
N GLU A 86 3.70 -22.69 2.45
CA GLU A 86 2.74 -22.82 1.35
C GLU A 86 2.09 -21.48 0.97
N TYR A 87 1.90 -20.61 2.00
CA TYR A 87 1.31 -19.29 1.85
C TYR A 87 2.19 -18.22 2.47
N ILE A 88 2.06 -17.00 1.93
CA ILE A 88 2.74 -15.79 2.41
C ILE A 88 1.70 -14.73 2.77
N VAL A 89 1.95 -14.07 3.91
CA VAL A 89 1.26 -12.86 4.36
C VAL A 89 2.31 -11.80 4.63
N PHE A 90 2.05 -10.57 4.24
CA PHE A 90 2.89 -9.42 4.57
C PHE A 90 2.24 -8.61 5.68
N VAL A 91 3.05 -8.19 6.66
CA VAL A 91 2.63 -7.30 7.74
C VAL A 91 3.70 -6.21 7.89
N ASP A 92 3.29 -4.97 7.84
CA ASP A 92 4.22 -3.85 8.06
C ASP A 92 4.52 -3.69 9.55
N SER A 93 5.76 -3.37 9.90
CA SER A 93 6.24 -3.37 11.30
C SER A 93 5.64 -2.29 12.18
N ASP A 94 4.99 -1.29 11.60
CA ASP A 94 4.25 -0.23 12.32
C ASP A 94 2.74 -0.53 12.46
N ASP A 95 2.26 -1.64 11.89
CA ASP A 95 0.88 -2.11 11.94
C ASP A 95 0.69 -3.26 12.94
N PHE A 96 -0.53 -3.76 13.08
CA PHE A 96 -0.83 -4.95 13.88
C PHE A 96 -2.07 -5.67 13.38
N VAL A 97 -2.31 -6.89 13.88
CA VAL A 97 -3.38 -7.75 13.36
C VAL A 97 -4.30 -8.29 14.48
N ASP A 98 -5.55 -8.59 14.13
CA ASP A 98 -6.50 -9.26 15.03
C ASP A 98 -6.04 -10.68 15.38
N ILE A 99 -6.42 -11.18 16.55
CA ILE A 99 -6.05 -12.53 17.03
C ILE A 99 -6.49 -13.66 16.06
N ASN A 100 -7.54 -13.43 15.28
CA ASN A 100 -8.08 -14.39 14.32
C ASN A 100 -7.70 -14.07 12.86
N TYR A 101 -6.75 -13.14 12.65
CA TYR A 101 -6.37 -12.69 11.31
C TYR A 101 -5.98 -13.86 10.39
N LEU A 102 -5.09 -14.73 10.83
CA LEU A 102 -4.63 -15.85 10.03
C LEU A 102 -5.71 -16.92 9.80
N VAL A 103 -6.47 -17.27 10.84
CA VAL A 103 -7.52 -18.31 10.73
C VAL A 103 -8.65 -17.87 9.81
N ASN A 104 -8.92 -16.56 9.72
CA ASN A 104 -9.95 -16.03 8.83
C ASN A 104 -9.65 -16.31 7.36
N PHE A 105 -8.38 -16.32 6.93
CA PHE A 105 -8.00 -16.68 5.58
C PHE A 105 -8.18 -18.17 5.25
N LEU A 106 -8.13 -19.04 6.26
CA LEU A 106 -8.14 -20.48 6.11
C LEU A 106 -9.57 -21.09 6.11
N ARG A 107 -10.60 -20.28 5.99
CA ARG A 107 -11.99 -20.75 5.90
C ARG A 107 -12.17 -21.61 4.65
N LYS A 108 -12.90 -22.73 4.81
CA LYS A 108 -12.97 -23.80 3.79
C LYS A 108 -13.33 -23.27 2.39
N ASP A 109 -14.31 -22.37 2.29
CA ASP A 109 -14.79 -21.84 1.01
C ASP A 109 -13.78 -20.89 0.34
N ALA A 110 -13.05 -20.10 1.15
CA ALA A 110 -12.00 -19.19 0.67
C ALA A 110 -10.75 -19.95 0.23
N PHE A 111 -10.41 -20.99 0.97
CA PHE A 111 -9.10 -21.66 0.90
C PHE A 111 -9.00 -22.73 -0.17
N SER A 112 -10.09 -23.52 -0.40
CA SER A 112 -10.02 -24.71 -1.24
C SER A 112 -9.82 -24.42 -2.74
N ASN A 113 -10.26 -23.24 -3.21
CA ASN A 113 -10.31 -22.91 -4.64
C ASN A 113 -9.63 -21.59 -5.00
N SER A 114 -8.86 -20.99 -4.05
CA SER A 114 -8.32 -19.66 -4.27
C SER A 114 -6.82 -19.64 -4.08
N ASP A 115 -6.15 -18.95 -4.98
CA ASP A 115 -4.71 -18.70 -4.92
C ASP A 115 -4.39 -17.36 -4.22
N LEU A 116 -5.41 -16.47 -4.14
CA LEU A 116 -5.36 -15.20 -3.43
C LEU A 116 -6.62 -15.04 -2.58
N VAL A 117 -6.45 -14.77 -1.29
CA VAL A 117 -7.57 -14.41 -0.41
C VAL A 117 -7.33 -12.99 0.11
N CYS A 118 -8.35 -12.12 -0.02
CA CYS A 118 -8.28 -10.73 0.43
C CYS A 118 -9.30 -10.46 1.54
N CYS A 119 -8.97 -9.55 2.45
CA CYS A 119 -9.88 -9.06 3.49
C CYS A 119 -9.89 -7.53 3.56
N GLY A 120 -10.84 -6.97 4.31
CA GLY A 120 -10.83 -5.58 4.69
C GLY A 120 -9.85 -5.28 5.83
N TYR A 121 -9.78 -4.01 6.23
CA TYR A 121 -8.89 -3.55 7.29
C TYR A 121 -9.54 -2.47 8.16
N TYR A 122 -8.88 -2.14 9.26
CA TYR A 122 -9.20 -1.01 10.12
C TYR A 122 -8.12 0.07 9.95
N GLU A 123 -8.53 1.32 9.75
CA GLU A 123 -7.64 2.47 9.73
C GLU A 123 -7.62 3.15 11.09
N LEU A 124 -6.42 3.32 11.67
CA LEU A 124 -6.17 4.11 12.87
C LEU A 124 -5.68 5.49 12.46
N SER A 125 -6.37 6.54 12.89
CA SER A 125 -5.98 7.92 12.59
C SER A 125 -6.17 8.84 13.78
N LYS A 126 -5.46 9.98 13.80
CA LYS A 126 -5.63 11.02 14.82
C LYS A 126 -7.05 11.63 14.85
N LEU A 127 -7.86 11.36 13.84
CA LEU A 127 -9.17 11.98 13.65
C LEU A 127 -10.31 11.21 14.32
N SER A 128 -10.05 9.99 14.80
CA SER A 128 -11.08 9.15 15.43
C SER A 128 -10.44 8.31 16.54
N SER A 129 -11.07 8.30 17.71
CA SER A 129 -10.69 7.42 18.82
C SER A 129 -10.95 5.94 18.49
N ASN A 130 -11.87 5.66 17.57
CA ASN A 130 -12.21 4.31 17.14
C ASN A 130 -11.62 3.99 15.78
N PRO A 131 -11.11 2.77 15.57
CA PRO A 131 -10.65 2.31 14.26
C PRO A 131 -11.79 2.38 13.23
N LYS A 132 -11.51 2.95 12.05
CA LYS A 132 -12.45 2.99 10.95
C LYS A 132 -12.34 1.73 10.11
N ALA A 133 -13.40 0.94 10.02
CA ALA A 133 -13.47 -0.20 9.13
C ALA A 133 -13.51 0.26 7.66
N ILE A 134 -12.66 -0.33 6.82
CA ILE A 134 -12.59 -0.06 5.38
C ILE A 134 -12.58 -1.39 4.64
N ASN A 135 -13.49 -1.49 3.67
CA ASN A 135 -13.54 -2.61 2.75
C ASN A 135 -13.81 -2.05 1.34
N ASP A 136 -12.81 -2.12 0.49
CA ASP A 136 -12.88 -1.61 -0.90
C ASP A 136 -13.60 -2.58 -1.84
N PHE A 137 -13.86 -3.80 -1.39
CA PHE A 137 -14.62 -4.79 -2.12
C PHE A 137 -16.11 -4.51 -1.96
N LYS A 138 -16.78 -4.12 -3.03
CA LYS A 138 -18.12 -3.50 -3.08
C LYS A 138 -19.26 -4.28 -2.44
N GLU A 139 -19.09 -5.55 -2.18
CA GLU A 139 -20.11 -6.37 -1.55
C GLU A 139 -19.62 -6.84 -0.18
N ASN A 140 -20.40 -6.54 0.88
CA ASN A 140 -20.19 -7.12 2.22
C ASN A 140 -20.46 -8.64 2.24
N LYS A 141 -20.22 -9.33 1.13
CA LYS A 141 -20.40 -10.77 0.98
C LYS A 141 -19.06 -11.44 0.72
N GLU A 142 -18.90 -12.58 1.31
CA GLU A 142 -17.80 -13.48 1.00
C GLU A 142 -18.07 -14.11 -0.37
N CYS A 143 -17.16 -13.89 -1.32
CA CYS A 143 -17.33 -14.38 -2.70
C CYS A 143 -16.01 -14.56 -3.43
N GLY A 144 -16.01 -15.44 -4.40
CA GLY A 144 -15.00 -15.48 -5.45
C GLY A 144 -15.20 -14.32 -6.42
N ILE A 145 -14.11 -13.72 -6.86
CA ILE A 145 -14.12 -12.65 -7.88
C ILE A 145 -13.16 -12.96 -9.00
N THR A 146 -13.45 -12.39 -10.16
CA THR A 146 -12.65 -12.54 -11.38
C THR A 146 -11.52 -11.51 -11.45
N ILE A 147 -10.57 -11.73 -12.36
CA ILE A 147 -9.52 -10.75 -12.69
C ILE A 147 -10.13 -9.44 -13.18
N ASN A 148 -11.22 -9.48 -13.96
CA ASN A 148 -11.91 -8.28 -14.45
C ASN A 148 -12.53 -7.43 -13.33
N GLU A 149 -12.88 -8.07 -12.22
CA GLU A 149 -13.44 -7.37 -11.05
C GLU A 149 -12.36 -6.82 -10.13
N ILE A 150 -11.27 -7.57 -9.90
CA ILE A 150 -10.23 -7.13 -8.96
C ILE A 150 -9.29 -6.06 -9.54
N VAL A 151 -8.96 -6.12 -10.83
CA VAL A 151 -8.00 -5.18 -11.43
C VAL A 151 -8.43 -3.71 -11.27
N PRO A 152 -9.70 -3.31 -11.48
CA PRO A 152 -10.14 -1.95 -11.18
C PRO A 152 -9.92 -1.54 -9.70
N ILE A 153 -10.16 -2.47 -8.78
CA ILE A 153 -10.02 -2.20 -7.33
C ILE A 153 -8.53 -2.07 -6.95
N ILE A 154 -7.64 -2.81 -7.61
CA ILE A 154 -6.18 -2.65 -7.45
C ILE A 154 -5.74 -1.21 -7.74
N PHE A 155 -6.32 -0.56 -8.75
CA PHE A 155 -5.94 0.80 -9.12
C PHE A 155 -6.57 1.90 -8.27
N THR A 156 -7.73 1.65 -7.67
CA THR A 156 -8.54 2.68 -7.01
C THR A 156 -8.59 2.56 -5.50
N GLY A 157 -8.21 1.40 -4.97
CA GLY A 157 -8.35 1.09 -3.55
C GLY A 157 -7.15 0.37 -2.96
N THR A 158 -7.36 -0.20 -1.78
CA THR A 158 -6.35 -0.96 -1.04
C THR A 158 -6.14 -2.38 -1.57
N ALA A 159 -6.86 -2.79 -2.61
CA ALA A 159 -6.57 -4.08 -3.23
C ALA A 159 -5.16 -4.16 -3.84
N GLY A 160 -4.52 -3.01 -4.13
CA GLY A 160 -3.15 -2.94 -4.63
C GLY A 160 -2.04 -3.02 -3.58
N VAL A 161 -2.35 -3.02 -2.26
CA VAL A 161 -1.33 -3.19 -1.20
C VAL A 161 -1.04 -4.66 -0.93
N LEU A 162 0.10 -4.96 -0.31
CA LEU A 162 0.50 -6.34 0.02
C LEU A 162 -0.22 -6.88 1.26
N TRP A 163 -0.46 -6.05 2.26
CA TRP A 163 -1.12 -6.48 3.49
C TRP A 163 -2.62 -6.76 3.29
N ALA A 164 -3.26 -7.35 4.29
CA ALA A 164 -4.67 -7.82 4.22
C ALA A 164 -4.91 -8.87 3.11
N LYS A 165 -3.90 -9.66 2.80
CA LYS A 165 -3.93 -10.72 1.77
C LYS A 165 -3.17 -11.96 2.18
N LEU A 166 -3.65 -13.13 1.74
CA LEU A 166 -2.95 -14.39 1.78
C LEU A 166 -2.58 -14.79 0.34
N PHE A 167 -1.29 -14.90 0.06
CA PHE A 167 -0.74 -15.27 -1.23
C PHE A 167 -0.28 -16.73 -1.24
N LYS A 168 -0.55 -17.46 -2.30
CA LYS A 168 0.03 -18.78 -2.51
C LYS A 168 1.50 -18.64 -2.93
N SER A 169 2.39 -19.25 -2.16
CA SER A 169 3.84 -19.10 -2.32
C SER A 169 4.35 -19.62 -3.68
N ASP A 170 3.78 -20.74 -4.14
CA ASP A 170 4.17 -21.36 -5.41
C ASP A 170 3.98 -20.43 -6.61
N ILE A 171 2.91 -19.61 -6.62
CA ILE A 171 2.68 -18.64 -7.69
C ILE A 171 3.80 -17.60 -7.72
N ILE A 172 4.19 -17.09 -6.57
CA ILE A 172 5.29 -16.11 -6.46
C ILE A 172 6.58 -16.72 -6.98
N LYS A 173 6.92 -17.93 -6.50
CA LYS A 173 8.20 -18.58 -6.80
C LYS A 173 8.29 -19.09 -8.23
N SER A 174 7.24 -19.79 -8.72
CA SER A 174 7.23 -20.35 -10.07
C SER A 174 7.27 -19.29 -11.17
N ASN A 175 6.73 -18.11 -10.90
CA ASN A 175 6.71 -16.99 -11.85
C ASN A 175 7.81 -15.96 -11.57
N ASN A 176 8.70 -16.23 -10.59
CA ASN A 176 9.79 -15.33 -10.17
C ASN A 176 9.30 -13.89 -9.89
N LEU A 177 8.12 -13.77 -9.25
CA LEU A 177 7.56 -12.46 -8.94
C LEU A 177 8.37 -11.79 -7.84
N LYS A 178 8.73 -10.51 -8.05
CA LYS A 178 9.53 -9.72 -7.13
C LYS A 178 9.02 -8.30 -7.04
N LEU A 179 9.08 -7.74 -5.83
CA LEU A 179 8.94 -6.29 -5.66
C LEU A 179 10.16 -5.59 -6.30
N GLN A 180 9.92 -4.45 -6.92
CA GLN A 180 10.97 -3.68 -7.63
C GLN A 180 11.61 -2.67 -6.68
N PRO A 181 12.89 -2.85 -6.25
CA PRO A 181 13.53 -1.96 -5.28
C PRO A 181 13.73 -0.52 -5.79
N ASP A 182 13.82 -0.35 -7.10
CA ASP A 182 14.00 0.96 -7.74
C ASP A 182 12.70 1.80 -7.75
N ILE A 183 11.57 1.20 -7.46
CA ILE A 183 10.27 1.88 -7.36
C ILE A 183 9.90 2.00 -5.89
N LYS A 184 10.03 3.23 -5.35
CA LYS A 184 9.79 3.51 -3.92
C LYS A 184 8.34 3.89 -3.61
N MET A 185 7.44 3.83 -4.58
CA MET A 185 6.02 4.13 -4.40
C MET A 185 5.18 3.28 -5.36
N SER A 186 4.16 2.63 -4.82
CA SER A 186 3.26 1.73 -5.54
C SER A 186 3.95 0.46 -6.10
N GLU A 187 5.08 0.06 -5.55
CA GLU A 187 5.74 -1.22 -5.83
C GLU A 187 4.83 -2.40 -5.49
N ASP A 188 4.07 -2.27 -4.40
CA ASP A 188 3.05 -3.21 -3.95
C ASP A 188 2.00 -3.46 -5.03
N LEU A 189 1.48 -2.37 -5.62
CA LEU A 189 0.48 -2.44 -6.67
C LEU A 189 0.98 -3.20 -7.90
N ILE A 190 2.23 -2.97 -8.30
CA ILE A 190 2.83 -3.68 -9.44
C ILE A 190 2.91 -5.17 -9.13
N PHE A 191 3.39 -5.53 -7.93
CA PHE A 191 3.48 -6.92 -7.51
C PHE A 191 2.12 -7.62 -7.47
N VAL A 192 1.11 -6.99 -6.84
CA VAL A 192 -0.24 -7.55 -6.75
C VAL A 192 -0.88 -7.65 -8.13
N LEU A 193 -0.71 -6.63 -8.99
CA LEU A 193 -1.23 -6.65 -10.35
C LEU A 193 -0.64 -7.82 -11.16
N GLU A 194 0.67 -8.02 -11.09
CA GLU A 194 1.31 -9.14 -11.79
C GLU A 194 0.90 -10.49 -11.20
N TYR A 195 0.80 -10.57 -9.86
CA TYR A 195 0.36 -11.79 -9.17
C TYR A 195 -1.03 -12.26 -9.62
N VAL A 196 -2.02 -11.36 -9.72
CA VAL A 196 -3.40 -11.74 -10.05
C VAL A 196 -3.53 -12.34 -11.44
N PHE A 197 -2.64 -12.01 -12.39
CA PHE A 197 -2.62 -12.63 -13.71
C PHE A 197 -2.15 -14.09 -13.71
N HIS A 198 -1.57 -14.57 -12.61
CA HIS A 198 -1.16 -15.95 -12.44
C HIS A 198 -2.11 -16.77 -11.55
N THR A 199 -3.16 -16.14 -11.00
CA THR A 199 -4.11 -16.81 -10.11
C THR A 199 -5.20 -17.54 -10.91
N LYS A 200 -5.66 -18.67 -10.36
CA LYS A 200 -6.85 -19.38 -10.85
C LYS A 200 -8.13 -18.98 -10.13
N GLY A 201 -7.98 -18.48 -8.91
CA GLY A 201 -9.11 -18.04 -8.09
C GLY A 201 -8.72 -16.96 -7.08
N ILE A 202 -9.61 -15.99 -6.92
CA ILE A 202 -9.47 -14.88 -5.95
C ILE A 202 -10.71 -14.89 -5.09
N TYR A 203 -10.55 -14.82 -3.78
CA TYR A 203 -11.67 -14.84 -2.84
C TYR A 203 -11.61 -13.65 -1.89
N ILE A 204 -12.75 -13.04 -1.66
CA ILE A 204 -12.92 -11.94 -0.71
C ILE A 204 -13.63 -12.45 0.53
N ILE A 205 -13.01 -12.27 1.69
CA ILE A 205 -13.65 -12.55 2.98
C ILE A 205 -14.19 -11.26 3.59
N ASN A 206 -15.43 -11.33 4.13
CA ASN A 206 -16.04 -10.19 4.79
C ASN A 206 -15.60 -10.11 6.27
N LYS A 207 -14.30 -9.93 6.46
CA LYS A 207 -13.67 -9.72 7.77
C LYS A 207 -12.62 -8.64 7.66
N ASN A 208 -12.47 -7.86 8.71
CA ASN A 208 -11.37 -6.92 8.86
C ASN A 208 -10.48 -7.48 9.96
N GLY A 209 -9.22 -7.77 9.64
CA GLY A 209 -8.30 -8.35 10.62
C GLY A 209 -6.95 -7.64 10.66
N TYR A 210 -6.73 -6.65 9.77
CA TYR A 210 -5.52 -5.87 9.69
C TYR A 210 -5.79 -4.46 10.21
N TYR A 211 -4.88 -3.90 11.02
CA TYR A 211 -4.97 -2.54 11.59
C TYR A 211 -3.86 -1.68 11.00
N TYR A 212 -4.22 -0.84 10.04
CA TYR A 212 -3.32 0.10 9.39
C TYR A 212 -3.12 1.35 10.25
N ASN A 213 -1.89 1.59 10.66
CA ASN A 213 -1.52 2.66 11.59
C ASN A 213 -1.10 3.95 10.89
N ARG A 214 -2.03 4.88 10.64
CA ARG A 214 -1.72 6.21 10.10
C ARG A 214 -1.22 7.23 11.14
N LEU A 215 -0.95 6.78 12.36
CA LEU A 215 -0.37 7.65 13.40
C LEU A 215 1.15 7.79 13.26
N ASN A 216 1.79 6.93 12.45
CA ASN A 216 3.22 6.99 12.17
C ASN A 216 3.52 8.14 11.19
N GLU A 217 4.04 9.25 11.71
CA GLU A 217 4.45 10.42 10.89
C GLU A 217 5.73 10.15 10.09
N GLY A 218 6.54 9.18 10.48
CA GLY A 218 7.75 8.75 9.77
C GLY A 218 7.49 7.76 8.62
N SER A 219 6.24 7.38 8.37
CA SER A 219 5.88 6.48 7.27
C SER A 219 6.27 7.07 5.92
N ILE A 220 6.76 6.22 5.02
CA ILE A 220 7.09 6.59 3.62
C ILE A 220 5.92 7.27 2.94
N SER A 221 4.69 6.82 3.20
CA SER A 221 3.46 7.39 2.65
C SER A 221 3.12 8.79 3.19
N SER A 222 3.71 9.21 4.32
CA SER A 222 3.50 10.53 4.93
C SER A 222 4.50 11.58 4.43
N THR A 223 5.63 11.18 3.85
CA THR A 223 6.67 12.09 3.38
C THR A 223 6.33 12.68 2.01
N GLN A 224 6.37 14.03 1.93
CA GLN A 224 6.11 14.76 0.69
C GLN A 224 7.43 15.00 -0.03
N ASN A 225 7.73 14.22 -1.06
CA ASN A 225 8.95 14.38 -1.82
C ASN A 225 8.67 14.52 -3.32
N LEU A 226 9.22 15.57 -3.94
CA LEU A 226 9.13 15.79 -5.40
C LEU A 226 9.77 14.66 -6.21
N SER A 227 10.73 13.92 -5.63
CA SER A 227 11.33 12.75 -6.27
C SER A 227 10.30 11.65 -6.60
N TYR A 228 9.13 11.65 -5.95
CA TYR A 228 8.06 10.70 -6.24
C TYR A 228 7.46 10.85 -7.66
N LEU A 229 7.60 12.01 -8.31
CA LEU A 229 7.16 12.17 -9.70
C LEU A 229 7.79 11.14 -10.64
N LYS A 230 9.08 10.84 -10.44
CA LYS A 230 9.78 9.79 -11.19
C LYS A 230 9.16 8.41 -10.96
N TYR A 231 8.77 8.10 -9.72
CA TYR A 231 8.18 6.79 -9.39
C TYR A 231 6.77 6.64 -9.96
N ILE A 232 6.00 7.73 -10.10
CA ILE A 232 4.70 7.69 -10.78
C ILE A 232 4.85 7.23 -12.22
N GLU A 233 5.83 7.78 -12.93
CA GLU A 233 6.14 7.40 -14.31
C GLU A 233 6.59 5.94 -14.41
N LEU A 234 7.58 5.54 -13.60
CA LEU A 234 8.07 4.17 -13.56
C LEU A 234 6.95 3.17 -13.27
N THR A 235 6.09 3.48 -12.29
CA THR A 235 4.93 2.65 -11.95
C THR A 235 3.94 2.57 -13.10
N ASN A 236 3.61 3.69 -13.74
CA ASN A 236 2.68 3.69 -14.87
C ASN A 236 3.23 2.91 -16.07
N ASN A 237 4.53 3.01 -16.36
CA ASN A 237 5.16 2.23 -17.41
C ASN A 237 5.14 0.72 -17.09
N ALA A 238 5.40 0.35 -15.82
CA ALA A 238 5.31 -1.04 -15.38
C ALA A 238 3.89 -1.58 -15.50
N ILE A 239 2.87 -0.83 -15.05
CA ILE A 239 1.46 -1.18 -15.18
C ILE A 239 1.09 -1.39 -16.66
N TYR A 240 1.46 -0.45 -17.53
CA TYR A 240 1.18 -0.54 -18.97
C TYR A 240 1.81 -1.80 -19.58
N SER A 241 3.07 -2.08 -19.21
CA SER A 241 3.80 -3.26 -19.68
C SER A 241 3.14 -4.56 -19.24
N ILE A 242 2.68 -4.64 -17.99
CA ILE A 242 1.97 -5.82 -17.46
C ILE A 242 0.65 -6.02 -18.21
N ILE A 243 -0.18 -4.99 -18.33
CA ILE A 243 -1.48 -5.06 -19.03
C ILE A 243 -1.27 -5.52 -20.49
N LYS A 244 -0.25 -5.00 -21.17
CA LYS A 244 0.11 -5.42 -22.53
C LYS A 244 0.61 -6.86 -22.59
N LYS A 245 1.48 -7.27 -21.65
CA LYS A 245 2.05 -8.63 -21.55
C LYS A 245 0.94 -9.70 -21.48
N TYR A 246 -0.10 -9.43 -20.69
CA TYR A 246 -1.22 -10.37 -20.49
C TYR A 246 -2.38 -10.14 -21.47
N ASN A 247 -2.23 -9.23 -22.45
CA ASN A 247 -3.27 -8.86 -23.42
C ASN A 247 -4.63 -8.58 -22.74
N PHE A 248 -4.57 -7.90 -21.60
CA PHE A 248 -5.76 -7.65 -20.80
C PHE A 248 -6.53 -6.45 -21.34
N HIS A 249 -7.73 -6.72 -21.86
CA HIS A 249 -8.61 -5.70 -22.41
C HIS A 249 -9.40 -5.05 -21.28
N PHE A 250 -8.86 -3.97 -20.78
CA PHE A 250 -9.49 -3.17 -19.75
C PHE A 250 -10.04 -1.88 -20.35
N VAL A 251 -11.18 -1.43 -19.80
CA VAL A 251 -11.80 -0.17 -20.20
C VAL A 251 -10.79 0.97 -20.01
N ASP A 252 -10.21 1.43 -21.09
CA ASP A 252 -9.29 2.59 -21.18
C ASP A 252 -8.19 2.64 -20.11
N ILE A 253 -7.17 1.78 -20.24
CA ILE A 253 -5.98 1.81 -19.38
C ILE A 253 -5.36 3.21 -19.33
N ASN A 254 -5.41 3.98 -20.43
CA ASN A 254 -4.86 5.33 -20.49
C ASN A 254 -5.62 6.27 -19.56
N ASP A 255 -6.93 6.13 -19.44
CA ASP A 255 -7.71 6.94 -18.49
C ASP A 255 -7.33 6.62 -17.04
N ILE A 256 -7.17 5.34 -16.70
CA ILE A 256 -6.70 4.92 -15.37
C ILE A 256 -5.32 5.52 -15.06
N LEU A 257 -4.36 5.41 -15.97
CA LEU A 257 -3.01 5.95 -15.77
C LEU A 257 -3.03 7.47 -15.61
N ARG A 258 -3.88 8.18 -16.38
CA ARG A 258 -4.09 9.62 -16.21
C ARG A 258 -4.72 9.98 -14.85
N GLN A 259 -5.73 9.20 -14.39
CA GLN A 259 -6.34 9.40 -13.07
C GLN A 259 -5.33 9.19 -11.94
N ARG A 260 -4.42 8.23 -12.07
CA ARG A 260 -3.31 8.03 -11.13
C ARG A 260 -2.37 9.24 -11.11
N ILE A 261 -1.96 9.74 -12.27
CA ILE A 261 -1.14 10.94 -12.37
C ILE A 261 -1.85 12.11 -11.68
N TRP A 262 -3.15 12.31 -11.96
CA TRP A 262 -3.94 13.35 -11.33
C TRP A 262 -4.00 13.19 -9.81
N PHE A 263 -4.22 11.99 -9.30
CA PHE A 263 -4.23 11.73 -7.87
C PHE A 263 -2.96 12.25 -7.18
N PHE A 264 -1.79 11.94 -7.73
CA PHE A 264 -0.50 12.37 -7.17
C PHE A 264 -0.25 13.87 -7.38
N ILE A 265 -0.51 14.42 -8.57
CA ILE A 265 -0.35 15.86 -8.83
C ILE A 265 -1.24 16.66 -7.88
N LYS A 266 -2.51 16.30 -7.77
CA LYS A 266 -3.48 16.92 -6.86
C LYS A 266 -2.94 16.93 -5.43
N TRP A 267 -2.46 15.78 -4.96
CA TRP A 267 -1.95 15.63 -3.60
C TRP A 267 -0.68 16.46 -3.37
N ILE A 268 0.31 16.39 -4.28
CA ILE A 268 1.58 17.12 -4.14
C ILE A 268 1.35 18.63 -4.25
N THR A 269 0.59 19.09 -5.25
CA THR A 269 0.36 20.53 -5.45
C THR A 269 -0.47 21.15 -4.33
N TYR A 270 -1.50 20.44 -3.85
CA TYR A 270 -2.26 20.85 -2.67
C TYR A 270 -1.37 20.98 -1.42
N ASN A 271 -0.47 20.04 -1.20
CA ASN A 271 0.43 20.08 -0.06
C ASN A 271 1.47 21.20 -0.20
N VAL A 272 2.11 21.37 -1.35
CA VAL A 272 3.03 22.50 -1.61
C VAL A 272 2.32 23.84 -1.38
N ALA A 273 1.08 23.99 -1.84
CA ALA A 273 0.30 25.21 -1.62
C ALA A 273 0.09 25.52 -0.14
N ASN A 274 0.04 24.50 0.71
CA ASN A 274 -0.23 24.60 2.15
C ASN A 274 1.01 24.54 3.06
N THR A 275 2.23 24.56 2.52
CA THR A 275 3.48 24.73 3.29
C THR A 275 3.58 26.14 3.88
N GLU A 276 4.55 26.39 4.74
CA GLU A 276 4.88 27.73 5.30
C GLU A 276 5.86 28.51 4.40
N GLU A 277 6.26 27.97 3.27
CA GLU A 277 7.19 28.58 2.34
C GLU A 277 6.64 29.88 1.71
N PHE A 278 7.54 30.72 1.18
CA PHE A 278 7.16 31.92 0.47
C PHE A 278 6.36 31.60 -0.80
N TYR A 279 5.46 32.49 -1.18
CA TYR A 279 4.56 32.35 -2.32
C TYR A 279 5.28 32.07 -3.65
N LEU A 280 6.41 32.75 -3.87
CA LEU A 280 7.22 32.61 -5.07
C LEU A 280 7.84 31.21 -5.19
N ASP A 281 8.25 30.62 -4.06
CA ASP A 281 8.85 29.29 -4.05
C ASP A 281 7.81 28.21 -4.27
N LYS A 282 6.63 28.34 -3.66
CA LYS A 282 5.46 27.49 -3.97
C LYS A 282 5.11 27.51 -5.45
N ASN A 283 5.04 28.72 -6.05
CA ASN A 283 4.74 28.90 -7.47
C ASN A 283 5.79 28.20 -8.34
N ARG A 284 7.09 28.36 -8.04
CA ARG A 284 8.17 27.68 -8.78
C ARG A 284 8.06 26.16 -8.66
N LYS A 285 7.80 25.63 -7.47
CA LYS A 285 7.63 24.18 -7.22
C LYS A 285 6.45 23.63 -8.01
N ILE A 286 5.28 24.26 -7.94
CA ILE A 286 4.09 23.79 -8.67
C ILE A 286 4.33 23.84 -10.18
N LYS A 287 4.95 24.92 -10.71
CA LYS A 287 5.31 25.00 -12.13
C LYS A 287 6.28 23.90 -12.55
N SER A 288 7.27 23.55 -11.73
CA SER A 288 8.19 22.46 -12.03
C SER A 288 7.48 21.10 -12.07
N ILE A 289 6.52 20.85 -11.15
CA ILE A 289 5.69 19.65 -11.15
C ILE A 289 4.89 19.54 -12.46
N LEU A 290 4.22 20.61 -12.87
CA LEU A 290 3.40 20.63 -14.08
C LEU A 290 4.22 20.51 -15.37
N LYS A 291 5.47 20.97 -15.36
CA LYS A 291 6.40 20.84 -16.48
C LYS A 291 6.99 19.43 -16.61
N TYR A 292 7.03 18.67 -15.52
CA TYR A 292 7.60 17.33 -15.53
C TYR A 292 6.77 16.40 -16.44
N ASN A 293 7.42 15.79 -17.42
CA ASN A 293 6.81 14.90 -18.42
C ASN A 293 5.48 15.41 -19.00
N ASP A 294 5.38 16.72 -19.19
CA ASP A 294 4.19 17.38 -19.74
C ASP A 294 2.88 17.04 -18.99
N PHE A 295 2.97 16.89 -17.67
CA PHE A 295 1.80 16.58 -16.84
C PHE A 295 0.66 17.59 -17.04
N ARG A 296 0.97 18.86 -17.31
CA ARG A 296 -0.04 19.87 -17.56
C ARG A 296 -0.95 19.50 -18.75
N THR A 297 -0.39 19.05 -19.87
CA THR A 297 -1.16 18.60 -21.03
C THR A 297 -2.02 17.39 -20.68
N GLN A 298 -1.49 16.47 -19.87
CA GLN A 298 -2.26 15.31 -19.42
C GLN A 298 -3.47 15.69 -18.56
N LEU A 299 -3.40 16.78 -17.78
CA LEU A 299 -4.51 17.26 -16.96
C LEU A 299 -5.76 17.61 -17.81
N PHE A 300 -5.63 18.00 -19.09
CA PHE A 300 -6.78 18.34 -19.93
C PHE A 300 -7.71 17.14 -20.17
N PHE A 301 -7.21 15.94 -20.07
CA PHE A 301 -7.98 14.69 -20.23
C PHE A 301 -8.59 14.18 -18.91
N ILE A 302 -8.32 14.84 -17.78
CA ILE A 302 -8.81 14.41 -16.47
C ILE A 302 -10.25 14.83 -16.25
N LYS A 303 -11.06 13.88 -15.75
CA LYS A 303 -12.44 14.10 -15.29
C LYS A 303 -12.47 14.02 -13.76
N GLU A 304 -12.44 15.18 -13.09
CA GLU A 304 -12.58 15.23 -11.63
C GLU A 304 -14.07 15.38 -11.26
N VAL A 305 -14.54 14.58 -10.30
CA VAL A 305 -15.95 14.59 -9.87
C VAL A 305 -16.18 15.44 -8.63
N GLN A 306 -15.20 15.56 -7.74
CA GLN A 306 -15.34 16.32 -6.50
C GLN A 306 -15.22 17.82 -6.76
N LEU A 307 -16.27 18.59 -6.46
CA LEU A 307 -16.36 20.03 -6.79
C LEU A 307 -15.13 20.83 -6.34
N GLN A 308 -14.67 20.60 -5.10
CA GLN A 308 -13.50 21.28 -4.57
C GLN A 308 -12.23 21.03 -5.39
N PHE A 309 -12.07 19.85 -5.94
CA PHE A 309 -10.91 19.51 -6.77
C PHE A 309 -11.11 19.83 -8.25
N LYS A 310 -12.34 20.04 -8.71
CA LYS A 310 -12.59 20.62 -10.05
C LYS A 310 -12.04 22.03 -10.16
N ILE A 311 -12.19 22.85 -9.12
CA ILE A 311 -11.67 24.22 -9.07
C ILE A 311 -10.14 24.19 -9.07
N HIS A 312 -9.52 23.36 -8.25
CA HIS A 312 -8.08 23.13 -8.22
C HIS A 312 -7.54 22.70 -9.60
N LEU A 313 -8.16 21.67 -10.21
CA LEU A 313 -7.82 21.20 -11.55
C LEU A 313 -7.94 22.32 -12.61
N PHE A 314 -8.98 23.15 -12.54
CA PHE A 314 -9.18 24.28 -13.44
C PHE A 314 -8.02 25.27 -13.36
N PHE A 315 -7.62 25.70 -12.15
CA PHE A 315 -6.51 26.63 -12.00
C PHE A 315 -5.18 26.03 -12.52
N LEU A 316 -4.91 24.76 -12.27
CA LEU A 316 -3.71 24.10 -12.78
C LEU A 316 -3.71 24.00 -14.32
N LYS A 317 -4.84 23.65 -14.94
CA LYS A 317 -5.00 23.62 -16.41
C LYS A 317 -4.73 24.99 -17.03
N GLN A 318 -5.26 26.05 -16.44
CA GLN A 318 -5.11 27.42 -16.92
C GLN A 318 -3.78 28.07 -16.54
N ASN A 319 -2.89 27.34 -15.81
CA ASN A 319 -1.62 27.87 -15.28
C ASN A 319 -1.80 29.07 -14.34
N LEU A 320 -2.95 29.16 -13.67
CA LEU A 320 -3.27 30.21 -12.70
C LEU A 320 -2.78 29.82 -11.29
N ILE A 321 -1.48 29.55 -11.16
CA ILE A 321 -0.89 28.91 -9.96
C ILE A 321 -1.07 29.75 -8.70
N ILE A 322 -1.00 31.07 -8.80
CA ILE A 322 -1.20 31.96 -7.65
C ILE A 322 -2.63 31.84 -7.11
N LEU A 323 -3.63 31.83 -8.01
CA LEU A 323 -5.03 31.63 -7.62
C LEU A 323 -5.26 30.23 -7.04
N ASP A 324 -4.58 29.24 -7.57
CA ASP A 324 -4.63 27.87 -7.07
C ASP A 324 -4.08 27.77 -5.63
N ILE A 325 -2.95 28.39 -5.33
CA ILE A 325 -2.36 28.42 -3.99
C ILE A 325 -3.32 29.11 -2.99
N LEU A 326 -3.90 30.25 -3.37
CA LEU A 326 -4.91 30.94 -2.54
C LEU A 326 -6.12 30.05 -2.28
N TYR A 327 -6.63 29.42 -3.32
CA TYR A 327 -7.76 28.50 -3.23
C TYR A 327 -7.46 27.31 -2.31
N CYS A 328 -6.31 26.65 -2.47
CA CYS A 328 -5.91 25.52 -1.63
C CYS A 328 -5.80 25.90 -0.15
N ASN A 329 -5.31 27.11 0.17
CA ASN A 329 -5.26 27.60 1.55
C ASN A 329 -6.67 27.80 2.14
N ILE A 330 -7.62 28.32 1.34
CA ILE A 330 -9.02 28.46 1.75
C ILE A 330 -9.64 27.08 1.95
N LEU A 331 -9.42 26.17 1.01
CA LEU A 331 -9.93 24.80 1.05
C LEU A 331 -9.44 24.06 2.30
N LYS A 332 -8.17 24.23 2.70
CA LYS A 332 -7.63 23.66 3.94
C LYS A 332 -8.42 24.12 5.17
N LYS A 333 -8.70 25.44 5.25
CA LYS A 333 -9.49 26.01 6.36
C LYS A 333 -10.93 25.48 6.37
N MET A 334 -11.58 25.41 5.20
CA MET A 334 -12.94 24.86 5.07
C MET A 334 -13.02 23.39 5.51
N ILE A 335 -12.05 22.58 5.11
CA ILE A 335 -11.97 21.17 5.53
C ILE A 335 -11.79 21.06 7.04
N ALA A 336 -10.94 21.90 7.64
CA ALA A 336 -10.74 21.94 9.08
C ALA A 336 -12.05 22.29 9.82
N ILE A 337 -12.76 23.34 9.40
CA ILE A 337 -14.06 23.75 10.01
C ILE A 337 -15.09 22.61 9.90
N LYS A 338 -15.21 21.97 8.73
CA LYS A 338 -16.16 20.86 8.53
C LYS A 338 -15.86 19.65 9.42
N ARG A 339 -14.61 19.49 9.87
CA ARG A 339 -14.20 18.45 10.82
C ARG A 339 -14.55 18.81 12.27
N TYR A 340 -14.58 20.12 12.62
CA TYR A 340 -14.99 20.59 13.94
C TYR A 340 -16.52 20.51 14.15
N LEU A 341 -17.29 20.52 13.07
CA LEU A 341 -18.76 20.51 13.10
C LEU A 341 -19.34 19.09 13.00
N LYS A 342 -18.51 18.06 12.89
CA LYS A 342 -18.86 16.64 12.96
C LYS A 342 -18.32 16.00 14.24
#